data_57d20d1d20de20682f23e7e2db5dce7e
#
_entry.id   57d20d1d20de20682f23e7e2db5dce7e
#
_cell.length_a   1.000
_cell.length_b   1.000
_cell.length_c   1.000
_cell.angle_alpha   90.00
_cell.angle_beta   90.00
_cell.angle_gamma   90.00
#
_symmetry.space_group_name_H-M   'P 1'
#
loop_
_entity.id
_entity.type
_entity.pdbx_description
1 polymer ?
#
loop_
_entity_poly.entity_id
_entity_poly.type
_entity_poly.pdbx_seq_one_letter_code
_entity_poly.pdbx_strand_id
1 'polypeptide(L)'
;FSGPLYFLYKIISTINLAKELKEKYPTENFVPIYWMATEDHDFDEINYFNFKGRKFRWNKESSGPVGRLSTEGLDDFFEVFSHELGIGKNAEIIKKMFQESYLNHSNLADATRFLANELFGEYGLVILDADDKDLKRFFIPYIKEELTQHTSHKKVLETIQELKDYTVQVNPREINLFYMENDLRERIIF
;
A
#
# COMPACT_ATOMS: atom_id res chain seq x y z
N PHE A 1 -0.92 10.31 -4.07
CA PHE A 1 0.19 9.40 -3.88
C PHE A 1 -0.18 8.01 -3.35
N SER A 2 -1.42 7.60 -3.51
CA SER A 2 -1.90 6.25 -3.18
C SER A 2 -1.70 5.24 -4.32
N GLY A 3 -0.93 5.61 -5.34
CA GLY A 3 -0.63 4.78 -6.49
C GLY A 3 -1.64 4.89 -7.64
N PRO A 4 -1.57 3.95 -8.59
CA PRO A 4 -2.41 3.96 -9.79
C PRO A 4 -3.91 3.83 -9.51
N LEU A 5 -4.74 4.17 -10.50
CA LEU A 5 -6.20 4.11 -10.41
C LEU A 5 -6.74 2.73 -10.00
N TYR A 6 -6.06 1.64 -10.33
CA TYR A 6 -6.47 0.30 -9.92
C TYR A 6 -6.47 0.08 -8.40
N PHE A 7 -5.81 0.92 -7.62
CA PHE A 7 -5.98 0.96 -6.17
C PHE A 7 -7.46 1.07 -5.78
N LEU A 8 -8.18 2.02 -6.37
CA LEU A 8 -9.61 2.19 -6.14
C LEU A 8 -10.41 0.96 -6.61
N TYR A 9 -10.11 0.46 -7.82
CA TYR A 9 -10.80 -0.72 -8.36
C TYR A 9 -10.60 -1.96 -7.49
N LYS A 10 -9.40 -2.20 -6.97
CA LYS A 10 -9.13 -3.34 -6.08
C LYS A 10 -9.93 -3.26 -4.80
N ILE A 11 -9.97 -2.08 -4.16
CA ILE A 11 -10.76 -1.88 -2.93
C ILE A 11 -12.25 -2.08 -3.21
N ILE A 12 -12.79 -1.43 -4.25
CA ILE A 12 -14.21 -1.55 -4.62
C ILE A 12 -14.58 -3.00 -4.93
N SER A 13 -13.76 -3.70 -5.69
CA SER A 13 -14.00 -5.12 -6.01
C SER A 13 -14.01 -6.01 -4.77
N THR A 14 -13.12 -5.75 -3.81
CA THR A 14 -13.08 -6.49 -2.54
C THR A 14 -14.31 -6.20 -1.68
N ILE A 15 -14.75 -4.95 -1.60
CA ILE A 15 -15.98 -4.58 -0.90
C ILE A 15 -17.20 -5.26 -1.54
N ASN A 16 -17.31 -5.24 -2.86
CA ASN A 16 -18.41 -5.89 -3.58
C ASN A 16 -18.40 -7.41 -3.37
N LEU A 17 -17.22 -8.04 -3.47
CA LEU A 17 -17.08 -9.47 -3.19
C LEU A 17 -17.51 -9.83 -1.76
N ALA A 18 -17.13 -9.04 -0.76
CA ALA A 18 -17.54 -9.26 0.62
C ALA A 18 -19.08 -9.20 0.78
N LYS A 19 -19.74 -8.28 0.07
CA LYS A 19 -21.23 -8.19 0.04
C LYS A 19 -21.85 -9.42 -0.60
N GLU A 20 -21.39 -9.82 -1.78
CA GLU A 20 -21.86 -11.00 -2.51
C GLU A 20 -21.69 -12.28 -1.67
N LEU A 21 -20.54 -12.43 -1.00
CA LEU A 21 -20.27 -13.57 -0.13
C LEU A 21 -21.21 -13.58 1.09
N LYS A 22 -21.50 -12.41 1.68
CA LYS A 22 -22.45 -12.31 2.80
C LYS A 22 -23.89 -12.69 2.39
N GLU A 23 -24.30 -12.33 1.19
CA GLU A 23 -25.60 -12.74 0.64
C GLU A 23 -25.65 -14.26 0.41
N LYS A 24 -24.56 -14.84 -0.13
CA LYS A 24 -24.46 -16.28 -0.41
C LYS A 24 -24.31 -17.12 0.85
N TYR A 25 -23.64 -16.62 1.87
CA TYR A 25 -23.34 -17.30 3.13
C TYR A 25 -23.79 -16.43 4.33
N PRO A 26 -25.10 -16.37 4.61
CA PRO A 26 -25.64 -15.42 5.60
C PRO A 26 -25.14 -15.63 7.03
N THR A 27 -24.71 -16.83 7.38
CA THR A 27 -24.19 -17.17 8.70
C THR A 27 -22.73 -16.73 8.90
N GLU A 28 -22.00 -16.50 7.81
CA GLU A 28 -20.58 -16.12 7.85
C GLU A 28 -20.42 -14.61 7.83
N ASN A 29 -19.29 -14.13 8.38
CA ASN A 29 -18.93 -12.72 8.32
C ASN A 29 -17.74 -12.53 7.40
N PHE A 30 -17.89 -11.60 6.46
CA PHE A 30 -16.85 -11.22 5.48
C PHE A 30 -16.47 -9.78 5.70
N VAL A 31 -15.19 -9.52 5.93
CA VAL A 31 -14.65 -8.18 6.17
C VAL A 31 -13.68 -7.85 5.04
N PRO A 32 -13.96 -6.79 4.24
CA PRO A 32 -13.03 -6.33 3.23
C PRO A 32 -11.81 -5.70 3.90
N ILE A 33 -10.61 -6.13 3.51
CA ILE A 33 -9.35 -5.62 4.06
C ILE A 33 -8.52 -4.98 2.95
N TYR A 34 -8.06 -3.77 3.19
CA TYR A 34 -7.01 -3.12 2.42
C TYR A 34 -5.68 -3.26 3.15
N TRP A 35 -4.77 -4.04 2.57
CA TRP A 35 -3.41 -4.19 3.02
C TRP A 35 -2.55 -3.11 2.36
N MET A 36 -2.09 -2.13 3.13
CA MET A 36 -1.26 -1.04 2.61
C MET A 36 0.15 -1.52 2.29
N ALA A 37 0.69 -1.10 1.15
CA ALA A 37 2.07 -1.41 0.73
C ALA A 37 3.09 -0.44 1.37
N THR A 38 3.00 -0.22 2.68
CA THR A 38 3.82 0.74 3.42
C THR A 38 5.29 0.33 3.53
N GLU A 39 5.58 -0.96 3.39
CA GLU A 39 6.94 -1.53 3.41
C GLU A 39 7.64 -1.47 2.04
N ASP A 40 6.96 -1.04 0.98
CA ASP A 40 7.56 -0.92 -0.34
C ASP A 40 8.57 0.23 -0.40
N HIS A 41 9.47 0.20 -1.38
CA HIS A 41 10.55 1.17 -1.57
C HIS A 41 10.45 1.92 -2.91
N ASP A 42 9.47 1.57 -3.76
CA ASP A 42 9.32 2.15 -5.09
C ASP A 42 8.62 3.52 -5.05
N PHE A 43 9.32 4.50 -4.47
CA PHE A 43 8.83 5.87 -4.39
C PHE A 43 8.58 6.48 -5.77
N ASP A 44 9.38 6.13 -6.77
CA ASP A 44 9.23 6.64 -8.13
C ASP A 44 7.91 6.24 -8.81
N GLU A 45 7.27 5.16 -8.38
CA GLU A 45 5.96 4.76 -8.87
C GLU A 45 4.80 5.58 -8.29
N ILE A 46 4.99 6.16 -7.09
CA ILE A 46 3.94 6.84 -6.36
C ILE A 46 4.13 8.35 -6.20
N ASN A 47 5.29 8.89 -6.61
CA ASN A 47 5.63 10.30 -6.39
C ASN A 47 5.04 11.26 -7.42
N TYR A 48 4.25 10.78 -8.38
CA TYR A 48 3.65 11.63 -9.41
C TYR A 48 2.28 11.14 -9.86
N PHE A 49 1.57 12.03 -10.52
CA PHE A 49 0.38 11.72 -11.32
C PHE A 49 0.25 12.70 -12.49
N ASN A 50 -0.60 12.36 -13.46
CA ASN A 50 -0.89 13.23 -14.58
C ASN A 50 -2.30 13.84 -14.42
N PHE A 51 -2.40 15.15 -14.62
CA PHE A 51 -3.66 15.88 -14.57
C PHE A 51 -3.70 16.95 -15.68
N LYS A 52 -4.75 16.98 -16.47
CA LYS A 52 -4.91 17.90 -17.62
C LYS A 52 -3.69 17.92 -18.56
N GLY A 53 -3.10 16.76 -18.82
CA GLY A 53 -1.92 16.63 -19.69
C GLY A 53 -0.59 17.09 -19.07
N ARG A 54 -0.58 17.54 -17.82
CA ARG A 54 0.63 17.91 -17.08
C ARG A 54 1.00 16.84 -16.07
N LYS A 55 2.30 16.59 -15.91
CA LYS A 55 2.84 15.70 -14.87
C LYS A 55 3.10 16.53 -13.61
N PHE A 56 2.46 16.13 -12.51
CA PHE A 56 2.70 16.64 -11.17
C PHE A 56 3.59 15.66 -10.45
N ARG A 57 4.76 16.08 -10.03
CA ARG A 57 5.72 15.21 -9.33
C ARG A 57 6.15 15.86 -8.02
N TRP A 58 6.10 15.07 -6.97
CA TRP A 58 6.71 15.41 -5.70
C TRP A 58 8.18 14.97 -5.71
N ASN A 59 9.09 15.96 -5.78
CA ASN A 59 10.52 15.71 -5.80
C ASN A 59 11.02 15.62 -4.37
N LYS A 60 11.33 14.40 -3.95
CA LYS A 60 11.89 14.10 -2.63
C LYS A 60 12.87 12.95 -2.78
N GLU A 61 13.99 13.03 -2.10
CA GLU A 61 14.86 11.87 -1.93
C GLU A 61 14.20 10.87 -1.01
N SER A 62 14.24 9.62 -1.39
CA SER A 62 13.60 8.53 -0.67
C SER A 62 14.50 7.32 -0.62
N SER A 63 14.65 6.78 0.57
CA SER A 63 15.24 5.48 0.85
C SER A 63 14.37 4.76 1.89
N GLY A 64 14.46 3.44 1.95
CA GLY A 64 13.67 2.65 2.89
C GLY A 64 12.18 2.54 2.56
N PRO A 65 11.34 2.20 3.55
CA PRO A 65 9.91 1.96 3.36
C PRO A 65 9.14 3.26 3.08
N VAL A 66 8.38 3.30 1.98
CA VAL A 66 7.64 4.50 1.56
C VAL A 66 6.59 4.97 2.56
N GLY A 67 6.01 4.05 3.33
CA GLY A 67 5.04 4.41 4.38
C GLY A 67 5.60 5.32 5.46
N ARG A 68 6.91 5.22 5.74
CA ARG A 68 7.60 6.03 6.75
C ARG A 68 8.05 7.40 6.25
N LEU A 69 7.94 7.66 4.93
CA LEU A 69 8.32 8.95 4.36
C LEU A 69 7.52 10.08 4.98
N SER A 70 8.24 11.12 5.43
CA SER A 70 7.64 12.38 5.88
C SER A 70 6.86 13.05 4.75
N THR A 71 5.70 13.58 5.04
CA THR A 71 4.86 14.39 4.13
C THR A 71 5.36 15.82 3.97
N GLU A 72 6.42 16.20 4.65
CA GLU A 72 7.04 17.52 4.55
C GLU A 72 7.40 17.87 3.11
N GLY A 73 7.04 19.08 2.68
CA GLY A 73 7.19 19.58 1.31
C GLY A 73 6.02 19.25 0.38
N LEU A 74 4.94 18.61 0.87
CA LEU A 74 3.71 18.43 0.11
C LEU A 74 2.82 19.68 0.10
N ASP A 75 3.06 20.64 0.95
CA ASP A 75 2.42 21.95 0.95
C ASP A 75 2.71 22.72 -0.35
N ASP A 76 3.97 22.85 -0.76
CA ASP A 76 4.36 23.48 -2.03
C ASP A 76 3.73 22.76 -3.22
N PHE A 77 3.75 21.42 -3.19
CA PHE A 77 3.08 20.59 -4.20
C PHE A 77 1.57 20.89 -4.24
N PHE A 78 0.94 20.98 -3.09
CA PHE A 78 -0.49 21.24 -2.97
C PHE A 78 -0.88 22.61 -3.51
N GLU A 79 -0.09 23.65 -3.29
CA GLU A 79 -0.35 24.99 -3.85
C GLU A 79 -0.44 24.94 -5.38
N VAL A 80 0.54 24.32 -6.03
CA VAL A 80 0.57 24.18 -7.49
C VAL A 80 -0.62 23.35 -8.00
N PHE A 81 -0.90 22.23 -7.35
CA PHE A 81 -2.00 21.34 -7.71
C PHE A 81 -3.37 22.01 -7.51
N SER A 82 -3.55 22.73 -6.39
CA SER A 82 -4.79 23.46 -6.09
C SER A 82 -5.11 24.54 -7.13
N HIS A 83 -4.10 25.22 -7.62
CA HIS A 83 -4.27 26.20 -8.69
C HIS A 83 -4.79 25.53 -9.98
N GLU A 84 -4.23 24.37 -10.35
CA GLU A 84 -4.66 23.64 -11.56
C GLU A 84 -6.03 22.98 -11.42
N LEU A 85 -6.43 22.58 -10.23
CA LEU A 85 -7.80 22.10 -9.96
C LEU A 85 -8.83 23.19 -10.22
N GLY A 86 -8.46 24.46 -9.98
CA GLY A 86 -9.34 25.61 -10.16
C GLY A 86 -10.40 25.72 -9.07
N ILE A 87 -11.56 26.28 -9.43
CA ILE A 87 -12.70 26.52 -8.55
C ILE A 87 -13.87 25.64 -8.95
N GLY A 88 -14.64 25.17 -7.98
CA GLY A 88 -15.84 24.36 -8.20
C GLY A 88 -16.03 23.34 -7.08
N LYS A 89 -17.26 22.87 -6.91
CA LYS A 89 -17.60 21.97 -5.80
C LYS A 89 -16.69 20.74 -5.68
N ASN A 90 -16.44 20.07 -6.79
CA ASN A 90 -15.57 18.87 -6.79
C ASN A 90 -14.10 19.23 -6.57
N ALA A 91 -13.63 20.39 -7.10
CA ALA A 91 -12.27 20.86 -6.85
C ALA A 91 -12.05 21.11 -5.34
N GLU A 92 -12.98 21.76 -4.69
CA GLU A 92 -12.90 22.04 -3.24
C GLU A 92 -12.93 20.75 -2.41
N ILE A 93 -13.73 19.75 -2.79
CA ILE A 93 -13.73 18.43 -2.14
C ILE A 93 -12.36 17.77 -2.25
N ILE A 94 -11.75 17.78 -3.45
CA ILE A 94 -10.44 17.16 -3.66
C ILE A 94 -9.34 17.93 -2.90
N LYS A 95 -9.37 19.25 -2.89
CA LYS A 95 -8.43 20.07 -2.12
C LYS A 95 -8.51 19.76 -0.63
N LYS A 96 -9.73 19.75 -0.08
CA LYS A 96 -9.97 19.43 1.32
C LYS A 96 -9.45 18.02 1.64
N MET A 97 -9.79 17.03 0.84
CA MET A 97 -9.34 15.66 1.00
C MET A 97 -7.81 15.54 0.99
N PHE A 98 -7.13 16.26 0.08
CA PHE A 98 -5.68 16.30 0.04
C PHE A 98 -5.08 16.93 1.31
N GLN A 99 -5.61 18.07 1.75
CA GLN A 99 -5.15 18.75 2.96
C GLN A 99 -5.30 17.86 4.19
N GLU A 100 -6.50 17.31 4.39
CA GLU A 100 -6.81 16.46 5.55
C GLU A 100 -5.98 15.19 5.57
N SER A 101 -5.69 14.61 4.40
CA SER A 101 -4.87 13.40 4.31
C SER A 101 -3.38 13.70 4.41
N TYR A 102 -2.84 14.54 3.54
CA TYR A 102 -1.39 14.65 3.36
C TYR A 102 -0.74 15.80 4.12
N LEU A 103 -1.48 16.89 4.41
CA LEU A 103 -0.91 18.02 5.15
C LEU A 103 -1.14 17.92 6.66
N ASN A 104 -2.13 17.15 7.09
CA ASN A 104 -2.44 16.98 8.52
C ASN A 104 -1.80 15.71 9.13
N HIS A 105 -1.04 14.93 8.35
CA HIS A 105 -0.34 13.75 8.82
C HIS A 105 1.16 13.86 8.52
N SER A 106 1.99 13.27 9.38
CA SER A 106 3.44 13.42 9.31
C SER A 106 4.15 12.39 8.41
N ASN A 107 3.45 11.36 7.95
CA ASN A 107 4.00 10.30 7.10
C ASN A 107 2.97 9.78 6.11
N LEU A 108 3.46 9.09 5.05
CA LEU A 108 2.58 8.58 3.99
C LEU A 108 1.66 7.44 4.44
N ALA A 109 2.05 6.63 5.41
CA ALA A 109 1.20 5.54 5.92
C ALA A 109 -0.07 6.11 6.56
N ASP A 110 0.07 7.06 7.48
CA ASP A 110 -1.06 7.70 8.16
C ASP A 110 -1.92 8.50 7.17
N ALA A 111 -1.29 9.24 6.26
CA ALA A 111 -1.99 9.98 5.21
C ALA A 111 -2.83 9.04 4.31
N THR A 112 -2.25 7.92 3.88
CA THR A 112 -2.94 6.93 3.03
C THR A 112 -4.06 6.23 3.79
N ARG A 113 -3.84 5.90 5.06
CA ARG A 113 -4.87 5.30 5.93
C ARG A 113 -6.07 6.24 6.07
N PHE A 114 -5.81 7.52 6.36
CA PHE A 114 -6.86 8.52 6.47
C PHE A 114 -7.65 8.63 5.17
N LEU A 115 -6.96 8.81 4.03
CA LEU A 115 -7.60 8.93 2.72
C LEU A 115 -8.47 7.70 2.38
N ALA A 116 -7.95 6.50 2.59
CA ALA A 116 -8.69 5.27 2.31
C ALA A 116 -9.91 5.12 3.24
N ASN A 117 -9.79 5.54 4.50
CA ASN A 117 -10.91 5.53 5.44
C ASN A 117 -12.00 6.54 5.07
N GLU A 118 -11.63 7.75 4.68
CA GLU A 118 -12.59 8.76 4.20
C GLU A 118 -13.37 8.29 2.97
N LEU A 119 -12.70 7.57 2.07
CA LEU A 119 -13.34 7.08 0.84
C LEU A 119 -14.20 5.82 1.06
N PHE A 120 -13.81 4.93 1.97
CA PHE A 120 -14.33 3.56 2.02
C PHE A 120 -14.71 3.07 3.41
N GLY A 121 -14.48 3.83 4.46
CA GLY A 121 -14.79 3.42 5.85
C GLY A 121 -16.27 3.11 6.07
N GLU A 122 -17.18 3.89 5.46
CA GLU A 122 -18.61 3.66 5.54
C GLU A 122 -19.07 2.31 4.94
N TYR A 123 -18.23 1.71 4.06
CA TYR A 123 -18.51 0.39 3.47
C TYR A 123 -17.90 -0.76 4.28
N GLY A 124 -17.38 -0.49 5.48
CA GLY A 124 -16.82 -1.49 6.38
C GLY A 124 -15.41 -1.94 6.03
N LEU A 125 -14.66 -1.16 5.24
CA LEU A 125 -13.26 -1.45 4.91
C LEU A 125 -12.39 -1.36 6.16
N VAL A 126 -11.65 -2.42 6.44
CA VAL A 126 -10.57 -2.43 7.45
C VAL A 126 -9.24 -2.15 6.74
N ILE A 127 -8.47 -1.22 7.28
CA ILE A 127 -7.19 -0.81 6.70
C ILE A 127 -6.05 -1.32 7.58
N LEU A 128 -5.18 -2.14 7.01
CA LEU A 128 -4.04 -2.76 7.66
C LEU A 128 -2.74 -2.12 7.20
N ASP A 129 -1.94 -1.68 8.15
CA ASP A 129 -0.57 -1.24 7.90
C ASP A 129 0.37 -2.43 8.03
N ALA A 130 1.00 -2.82 6.91
CA ALA A 130 1.95 -3.92 6.89
C ALA A 130 3.19 -3.67 7.76
N ASP A 131 3.55 -2.38 7.97
CA ASP A 131 4.71 -1.98 8.76
C ASP A 131 4.42 -1.81 10.26
N ASP A 132 3.19 -2.05 10.70
CA ASP A 132 2.83 -1.98 12.11
C ASP A 132 3.59 -3.04 12.93
N LYS A 133 4.39 -2.56 13.91
CA LYS A 133 5.26 -3.41 14.74
C LYS A 133 4.48 -4.40 15.61
N ASP A 134 3.27 -4.03 16.04
CA ASP A 134 2.48 -4.89 16.92
C ASP A 134 1.83 -6.02 16.12
N LEU A 135 1.42 -5.75 14.88
CA LEU A 135 1.01 -6.78 13.94
C LEU A 135 2.18 -7.69 13.58
N LYS A 136 3.37 -7.13 13.30
CA LYS A 136 4.57 -7.92 12.99
C LYS A 136 4.98 -8.89 14.10
N ARG A 137 4.70 -8.59 15.36
CA ARG A 137 4.96 -9.50 16.47
C ARG A 137 4.23 -10.84 16.34
N PHE A 138 3.05 -10.85 15.76
CA PHE A 138 2.33 -12.10 15.50
C PHE A 138 3.03 -12.98 14.46
N PHE A 139 3.90 -12.42 13.63
CA PHE A 139 4.67 -13.14 12.62
C PHE A 139 6.01 -13.69 13.13
N ILE A 140 6.42 -13.39 14.37
CA ILE A 140 7.72 -13.85 14.92
C ILE A 140 7.93 -15.36 14.75
N PRO A 141 6.95 -16.26 15.02
CA PRO A 141 7.14 -17.69 14.82
C PRO A 141 7.44 -18.04 13.36
N TYR A 142 6.73 -17.42 12.42
CA TYR A 142 6.89 -17.63 10.97
C TYR A 142 8.20 -17.05 10.45
N ILE A 143 8.61 -15.88 10.95
CA ILE A 143 9.92 -15.27 10.64
C ILE A 143 11.05 -16.19 11.12
N LYS A 144 10.94 -16.74 12.33
CA LYS A 144 11.92 -17.69 12.84
C LYS A 144 12.00 -18.96 12.00
N GLU A 145 10.86 -19.49 11.58
CA GLU A 145 10.80 -20.65 10.68
C GLU A 145 11.47 -20.36 9.34
N GLU A 146 11.13 -19.21 8.73
CA GLU A 146 11.74 -18.79 7.46
C GLU A 146 13.26 -18.66 7.55
N LEU A 147 13.78 -18.03 8.61
CA LEU A 147 15.21 -17.84 8.83
C LEU A 147 15.97 -19.13 9.08
N THR A 148 15.32 -20.18 9.61
CA THR A 148 16.00 -21.41 10.02
C THR A 148 15.68 -22.62 9.14
N GLN A 149 14.57 -22.62 8.44
CA GLN A 149 14.06 -23.76 7.66
C GLN A 149 13.88 -23.47 6.17
N HIS A 150 13.92 -22.20 5.76
CA HIS A 150 13.72 -21.77 4.36
C HIS A 150 12.41 -22.30 3.75
N THR A 151 11.33 -22.25 4.53
CA THR A 151 10.05 -22.89 4.18
C THR A 151 9.47 -22.30 2.89
N SER A 152 9.48 -20.98 2.74
CA SER A 152 8.98 -20.31 1.53
C SER A 152 9.73 -20.76 0.27
N HIS A 153 11.05 -20.82 0.33
CA HIS A 153 11.89 -21.25 -0.79
C HIS A 153 11.51 -22.67 -1.25
N LYS A 154 11.42 -23.63 -0.31
CA LYS A 154 11.07 -25.02 -0.61
C LYS A 154 9.71 -25.13 -1.25
N LYS A 155 8.70 -24.47 -0.67
CA LYS A 155 7.32 -24.52 -1.15
C LYS A 155 7.14 -23.87 -2.54
N VAL A 156 7.82 -22.76 -2.79
CA VAL A 156 7.79 -22.14 -4.12
C VAL A 156 8.48 -23.03 -5.16
N LEU A 157 9.60 -23.69 -4.84
CA LEU A 157 10.24 -24.64 -5.76
C LEU A 157 9.33 -25.84 -6.08
N GLU A 158 8.63 -26.41 -5.07
CA GLU A 158 7.63 -27.48 -5.28
C GLU A 158 6.56 -27.01 -6.28
N THR A 159 5.99 -25.81 -6.07
CA THR A 159 4.96 -25.25 -6.96
C THR A 159 5.49 -25.01 -8.38
N ILE A 160 6.71 -24.48 -8.53
CA ILE A 160 7.34 -24.29 -9.84
C ILE A 160 7.46 -25.62 -10.60
N GLN A 161 7.78 -26.70 -9.91
CA GLN A 161 7.87 -28.02 -10.53
C GLN A 161 6.50 -28.52 -11.03
N GLU A 162 5.41 -28.16 -10.35
CA GLU A 162 4.04 -28.49 -10.77
C GLU A 162 3.58 -27.62 -11.95
N LEU A 163 4.05 -26.37 -12.05
CA LEU A 163 3.69 -25.39 -13.08
C LEU A 163 4.55 -25.50 -14.36
N LYS A 164 4.93 -26.70 -14.75
CA LYS A 164 5.92 -26.98 -15.84
C LYS A 164 5.69 -26.22 -17.15
N ASP A 165 4.43 -25.98 -17.49
CA ASP A 165 4.04 -25.37 -18.77
C ASP A 165 3.84 -23.85 -18.69
N TYR A 166 4.10 -23.26 -17.53
CA TYR A 166 3.92 -21.83 -17.28
C TYR A 166 5.27 -21.13 -17.05
N THR A 167 5.38 -19.91 -17.52
CA THR A 167 6.56 -19.08 -17.28
C THR A 167 6.67 -18.71 -15.81
N VAL A 168 7.81 -19.02 -15.21
CA VAL A 168 8.13 -18.61 -13.83
C VAL A 168 8.31 -17.10 -13.77
N GLN A 169 7.46 -16.41 -13.03
CA GLN A 169 7.49 -14.94 -12.89
C GLN A 169 8.52 -14.49 -11.84
N VAL A 170 8.68 -15.24 -10.76
CA VAL A 170 9.56 -14.90 -9.65
C VAL A 170 10.40 -16.10 -9.27
N ASN A 171 11.72 -15.95 -9.30
CA ASN A 171 12.62 -16.97 -8.77
C ASN A 171 12.64 -16.91 -7.23
N PRO A 172 12.41 -18.04 -6.55
CA PRO A 172 12.42 -18.08 -5.09
C PRO A 172 13.81 -17.77 -4.55
N ARG A 173 13.85 -17.06 -3.45
CA ARG A 173 15.06 -16.73 -2.72
C ARG A 173 15.16 -17.62 -1.50
N GLU A 174 16.38 -17.90 -1.04
CA GLU A 174 16.63 -18.76 0.11
C GLU A 174 15.96 -18.24 1.39
N ILE A 175 16.04 -16.92 1.61
CA ILE A 175 15.29 -16.20 2.64
C ILE A 175 14.42 -15.14 1.97
N ASN A 176 13.11 -15.17 2.24
CA ASN A 176 12.16 -14.20 1.68
C ASN A 176 11.78 -13.13 2.72
N LEU A 177 12.79 -12.55 3.35
CA LEU A 177 12.62 -11.50 4.35
C LEU A 177 13.53 -10.31 4.05
N PHE A 178 13.10 -9.14 4.52
CA PHE A 178 13.86 -7.90 4.45
C PHE A 178 14.08 -7.34 5.85
N TYR A 179 15.26 -6.80 6.08
CA TYR A 179 15.56 -5.95 7.21
C TYR A 179 15.21 -4.51 6.86
N MET A 180 14.49 -3.81 7.74
CA MET A 180 14.02 -2.46 7.48
C MET A 180 14.29 -1.53 8.66
N GLU A 181 14.83 -0.35 8.34
CA GLU A 181 14.90 0.83 9.19
C GLU A 181 14.26 2.02 8.47
N ASN A 182 14.31 3.22 9.04
CA ASN A 182 13.62 4.37 8.44
C ASN A 182 14.13 4.69 7.02
N ASP A 183 15.44 4.56 6.82
CA ASP A 183 16.10 4.91 5.56
C ASP A 183 16.73 3.68 4.87
N LEU A 184 16.32 2.48 5.28
CA LEU A 184 16.92 1.25 4.82
C LEU A 184 15.87 0.16 4.61
N ARG A 185 15.91 -0.48 3.47
CA ARG A 185 15.23 -1.73 3.17
C ARG A 185 16.16 -2.67 2.45
N GLU A 186 16.76 -3.56 3.20
CA GLU A 186 17.79 -4.48 2.70
C GLU A 186 17.30 -5.92 2.80
N ARG A 187 17.67 -6.71 1.80
CA ARG A 187 17.35 -8.13 1.78
C ARG A 187 18.22 -8.89 2.78
N ILE A 188 17.60 -9.77 3.56
CA ILE A 188 18.34 -10.73 4.39
C ILE A 188 18.89 -11.83 3.47
N ILE A 189 20.19 -12.05 3.55
CA ILE A 189 20.91 -13.13 2.86
C ILE A 189 21.58 -14.04 3.88
N PHE A 190 21.75 -15.31 3.49
CA PHE A 190 22.45 -16.31 4.31
C PHE A 190 23.93 -16.26 4.07
#